data_363e82b4e858eac96b4aeb81aa390ec1
#
_entry.id   363e82b4e858eac96b4aeb81aa390ec1
#
_cell.length_a   1.000
_cell.length_b   1.000
_cell.length_c   1.000
_cell.angle_alpha   90.00
_cell.angle_beta   90.00
_cell.angle_gamma   90.00
#
_symmetry.space_group_name_H-M   'P 1'
#
loop_
_entity.id
_entity.type
_entity.pdbx_description
1 polymer ?
#
loop_
_entity_poly.entity_id
_entity_poly.type
_entity_poly.pdbx_seq_one_letter_code
_entity_poly.pdbx_strand_id
1 'polypeptide(L)'
;MNAPLHGSGVGDPQTVLIRVSGPDRPGINAGLMAVLDTCDASVQDIEQIVIRGQISLGVVVNVPAGRDLLRNVLLWGWEERIEVDVEVVPPTPTPATPGLVVTVLGPNVTPGEFGAVTRAIADIGANIDRIVRLSRYPVMSYELLVRTSEEQKLRRALLTAAATEPDLDVAIQREGLGRRAKRLVVLDVDSTLIQDEVIELLAAEAGCLAEVKAMTDAAMAGELDFEASLRERVRLLAGLDVEAVDRAWAKLRYTPGAATFLRTLR
;
A
#
# COMPACT_ATOMS: atom_id res chain seq x y z
N MET A 1 65.18 10.40 19.35
CA MET A 1 64.90 8.97 19.23
C MET A 1 63.58 8.85 18.49
N ASN A 2 63.68 8.76 17.14
CA ASN A 2 62.54 8.78 16.23
C ASN A 2 61.87 7.40 16.21
N ALA A 3 60.59 7.32 16.55
CA ALA A 3 59.76 6.15 16.30
C ALA A 3 59.33 6.17 14.82
N PRO A 4 59.35 5.05 14.09
CA PRO A 4 58.93 4.99 12.72
C PRO A 4 57.43 5.01 12.60
N LEU A 5 56.92 5.92 11.77
CA LEU A 5 55.56 5.93 11.26
C LEU A 5 55.41 4.78 10.24
N HIS A 6 55.00 3.63 10.69
CA HIS A 6 54.46 2.57 9.84
C HIS A 6 52.99 2.33 10.23
N GLY A 7 52.11 3.08 9.62
CA GLY A 7 50.70 2.80 9.55
C GLY A 7 50.39 2.44 8.11
N SER A 8 50.58 1.18 7.70
CA SER A 8 49.91 0.58 6.55
C SER A 8 48.46 0.33 6.92
N GLY A 9 47.66 1.37 6.91
CA GLY A 9 46.23 1.27 7.08
C GLY A 9 45.60 0.73 5.80
N VAL A 10 45.44 -0.58 5.73
CA VAL A 10 44.35 -1.14 4.94
C VAL A 10 43.10 -0.68 5.66
N GLY A 11 42.47 0.38 5.15
CA GLY A 11 41.25 0.92 5.76
C GLY A 11 40.16 -0.15 5.77
N ASP A 12 39.29 -0.11 6.79
CA ASP A 12 38.14 -1.01 6.85
C ASP A 12 37.21 -0.79 5.68
N PRO A 13 36.49 -1.83 5.22
CA PRO A 13 35.48 -1.67 4.21
C PRO A 13 34.43 -0.63 4.63
N GLN A 14 34.04 0.24 3.71
CA GLN A 14 33.09 1.32 4.00
C GLN A 14 31.72 1.02 3.41
N THR A 15 30.68 1.32 4.18
CA THR A 15 29.31 1.34 3.66
C THR A 15 29.01 2.73 3.12
N VAL A 16 28.58 2.79 1.86
CA VAL A 16 28.36 4.05 1.14
C VAL A 16 26.95 4.06 0.59
N LEU A 17 26.25 5.16 0.83
CA LEU A 17 24.95 5.46 0.18
C LEU A 17 25.21 6.37 -1.02
N ILE A 18 24.78 5.93 -2.18
CA ILE A 18 24.83 6.69 -3.43
C ILE A 18 23.41 7.08 -3.78
N ARG A 19 23.16 8.37 -3.98
CA ARG A 19 21.88 8.91 -4.45
C ARG A 19 22.06 9.45 -5.86
N VAL A 20 21.16 9.05 -6.76
CA VAL A 20 21.15 9.50 -8.15
C VAL A 20 19.81 10.15 -8.43
N SER A 21 19.80 11.36 -8.98
CA SER A 21 18.58 12.09 -9.33
C SER A 21 18.71 12.84 -10.66
N GLY A 22 17.61 12.87 -11.43
CA GLY A 22 17.56 13.57 -12.70
C GLY A 22 16.54 13.00 -13.68
N PRO A 23 16.62 13.39 -14.97
CA PRO A 23 15.76 12.85 -16.01
C PRO A 23 15.93 11.33 -16.16
N ASP A 24 14.82 10.59 -16.12
CA ASP A 24 14.84 9.14 -16.31
C ASP A 24 15.08 8.75 -17.75
N ARG A 25 15.96 7.78 -17.98
CA ARG A 25 16.24 7.20 -19.30
C ARG A 25 16.83 5.79 -19.17
N PRO A 26 16.71 4.97 -20.21
CA PRO A 26 17.35 3.66 -20.24
C PRO A 26 18.86 3.74 -20.04
N GLY A 27 19.42 2.83 -19.26
CA GLY A 27 20.87 2.67 -19.08
C GLY A 27 21.45 3.26 -17.79
N ILE A 28 20.74 4.14 -17.08
CA ILE A 28 21.25 4.74 -15.81
C ILE A 28 21.68 3.67 -14.82
N ASN A 29 20.81 2.70 -14.52
CA ASN A 29 21.14 1.62 -13.60
C ASN A 29 22.31 0.77 -14.10
N ALA A 30 22.32 0.42 -15.38
CA ALA A 30 23.38 -0.39 -15.96
C ALA A 30 24.75 0.33 -15.89
N GLY A 31 24.76 1.63 -16.18
CA GLY A 31 25.95 2.47 -16.07
C GLY A 31 26.47 2.55 -14.65
N LEU A 32 25.59 2.82 -13.67
CA LEU A 32 25.99 2.83 -12.27
C LEU A 32 26.52 1.47 -11.82
N MET A 33 25.83 0.37 -12.13
CA MET A 33 26.30 -0.98 -11.77
C MET A 33 27.66 -1.31 -12.38
N ALA A 34 27.92 -0.91 -13.62
CA ALA A 34 29.23 -1.09 -14.24
C ALA A 34 30.33 -0.33 -13.48
N VAL A 35 30.08 0.89 -13.05
CA VAL A 35 31.02 1.65 -12.21
C VAL A 35 31.28 0.96 -10.87
N LEU A 36 30.23 0.50 -10.20
CA LEU A 36 30.32 -0.21 -8.91
C LEU A 36 31.12 -1.51 -9.04
N ASP A 37 30.95 -2.24 -10.12
CA ASP A 37 31.69 -3.47 -10.42
C ASP A 37 33.20 -3.21 -10.55
N THR A 38 33.61 -2.11 -11.19
CA THR A 38 35.03 -1.73 -11.27
C THR A 38 35.67 -1.41 -9.91
N CYS A 39 34.84 -1.13 -8.91
CA CYS A 39 35.28 -0.86 -7.54
C CYS A 39 35.18 -2.08 -6.63
N ASP A 40 34.86 -3.26 -7.14
CA ASP A 40 34.57 -4.49 -6.36
C ASP A 40 33.52 -4.23 -5.26
N ALA A 41 32.58 -3.32 -5.48
CA ALA A 41 31.54 -2.97 -4.54
C ALA A 41 30.46 -4.05 -4.49
N SER A 42 29.98 -4.35 -3.29
CA SER A 42 28.84 -5.25 -3.10
C SER A 42 27.57 -4.47 -2.74
N VAL A 43 26.52 -4.63 -3.55
CA VAL A 43 25.22 -3.98 -3.31
C VAL A 43 24.54 -4.61 -2.10
N GLN A 44 24.18 -3.78 -1.13
CA GLN A 44 23.46 -4.17 0.09
C GLN A 44 21.97 -3.87 -0.02
N ASP A 45 21.62 -2.73 -0.64
CA ASP A 45 20.24 -2.33 -0.86
C ASP A 45 20.13 -1.42 -2.08
N ILE A 46 18.96 -1.43 -2.73
CA ILE A 46 18.68 -0.59 -3.88
C ILE A 46 17.19 -0.25 -3.92
N GLU A 47 16.89 1.05 -3.98
CA GLU A 47 15.54 1.55 -4.17
C GLU A 47 15.49 2.58 -5.28
N GLN A 48 14.50 2.45 -6.17
CA GLN A 48 14.27 3.38 -7.27
C GLN A 48 12.81 3.78 -7.35
N ILE A 49 12.59 5.05 -7.62
CA ILE A 49 11.30 5.58 -7.99
C ILE A 49 11.41 6.51 -9.20
N VAL A 50 10.43 6.43 -10.11
CA VAL A 50 10.32 7.38 -11.23
C VAL A 50 9.01 8.14 -11.10
N ILE A 51 9.11 9.45 -10.96
CA ILE A 51 7.96 10.36 -10.83
C ILE A 51 8.01 11.36 -11.98
N ARG A 52 7.02 11.29 -12.87
CA ARG A 52 6.89 12.20 -14.03
C ARG A 52 8.18 12.33 -14.86
N GLY A 53 8.85 11.18 -15.12
CA GLY A 53 10.10 11.16 -15.92
C GLY A 53 11.34 11.64 -15.18
N GLN A 54 11.28 11.80 -13.86
CA GLN A 54 12.43 12.04 -13.00
C GLN A 54 12.71 10.80 -12.18
N ILE A 55 13.94 10.28 -12.27
CA ILE A 55 14.45 9.18 -11.46
C ILE A 55 14.96 9.70 -10.12
N SER A 56 14.69 8.95 -9.06
CA SER A 56 15.37 9.04 -7.78
C SER A 56 15.79 7.62 -7.41
N LEU A 57 17.09 7.37 -7.34
CA LEU A 57 17.67 6.06 -7.11
C LEU A 57 18.61 6.17 -5.90
N GLY A 58 18.41 5.32 -4.90
CA GLY A 58 19.31 5.12 -3.78
C GLY A 58 19.95 3.74 -3.85
N VAL A 59 21.26 3.67 -3.70
CA VAL A 59 22.01 2.40 -3.65
C VAL A 59 22.94 2.41 -2.45
N VAL A 60 22.82 1.41 -1.61
CA VAL A 60 23.75 1.17 -0.50
C VAL A 60 24.73 0.09 -0.90
N VAL A 61 26.01 0.38 -0.80
CA VAL A 61 27.09 -0.54 -1.19
C VAL A 61 28.13 -0.67 -0.08
N ASN A 62 28.72 -1.86 0.02
CA ASN A 62 29.97 -2.03 0.75
C ASN A 62 31.11 -2.00 -0.24
N VAL A 63 32.10 -1.17 0.04
CA VAL A 63 33.28 -0.95 -0.81
C VAL A 63 34.54 -1.37 -0.08
N PRO A 64 35.40 -2.22 -0.68
CA PRO A 64 36.69 -2.54 -0.11
C PRO A 64 37.57 -1.29 0.02
N ALA A 65 38.45 -1.27 1.00
CA ALA A 65 39.39 -0.19 1.18
C ALA A 65 40.32 0.02 -0.04
N GLY A 66 40.67 1.27 -0.30
CA GLY A 66 41.62 1.61 -1.37
C GLY A 66 41.01 1.68 -2.77
N ARG A 67 39.67 1.65 -2.90
CA ARG A 67 38.98 1.86 -4.18
C ARG A 67 38.51 3.31 -4.34
N ASP A 68 38.68 3.86 -5.52
CA ASP A 68 38.29 5.25 -5.88
C ASP A 68 36.80 5.35 -6.25
N LEU A 69 35.90 4.79 -5.39
CA LEU A 69 34.46 4.80 -5.67
C LEU A 69 33.93 6.21 -5.90
N LEU A 70 34.24 7.14 -4.99
CA LEU A 70 33.75 8.52 -5.06
C LEU A 70 34.07 9.16 -6.38
N ARG A 71 35.33 9.07 -6.80
CA ARG A 71 35.79 9.62 -8.08
C ARG A 71 35.06 9.00 -9.28
N ASN A 72 34.99 7.68 -9.31
CA ASN A 72 34.41 6.96 -10.44
C ASN A 72 32.90 7.22 -10.58
N VAL A 73 32.18 7.27 -9.47
CA VAL A 73 30.73 7.54 -9.45
C VAL A 73 30.45 9.00 -9.82
N LEU A 74 31.23 9.96 -9.32
CA LEU A 74 31.05 11.38 -9.69
C LEU A 74 31.41 11.65 -11.16
N LEU A 75 32.44 10.99 -11.69
CA LEU A 75 32.81 11.10 -13.11
C LEU A 75 31.71 10.54 -14.01
N TRP A 76 31.19 9.36 -13.66
CA TRP A 76 30.04 8.77 -14.37
C TRP A 76 28.80 9.70 -14.33
N GLY A 77 28.47 10.28 -13.17
CA GLY A 77 27.35 11.21 -13.04
C GLY A 77 27.52 12.44 -13.93
N TRP A 78 28.75 12.97 -14.05
CA TRP A 78 29.06 14.09 -14.92
C TRP A 78 28.93 13.70 -16.42
N GLU A 79 29.46 12.54 -16.83
CA GLU A 79 29.35 12.02 -18.21
C GLU A 79 27.89 11.78 -18.59
N GLU A 80 27.12 11.22 -17.70
CA GLU A 80 25.70 10.92 -17.89
C GLU A 80 24.80 12.15 -17.66
N ARG A 81 25.35 13.30 -17.25
CA ARG A 81 24.59 14.52 -16.93
C ARG A 81 23.45 14.28 -15.97
N ILE A 82 23.73 13.53 -14.91
CA ILE A 82 22.80 13.21 -13.85
C ILE A 82 23.42 13.63 -12.51
N GLU A 83 22.58 14.07 -11.59
CA GLU A 83 23.05 14.48 -10.27
C GLU A 83 23.35 13.24 -9.42
N VAL A 84 24.51 13.26 -8.75
CA VAL A 84 24.97 12.18 -7.89
C VAL A 84 25.48 12.74 -6.57
N ASP A 85 24.98 12.19 -5.46
CA ASP A 85 25.43 12.43 -4.11
C ASP A 85 25.97 11.14 -3.50
N VAL A 86 27.07 11.24 -2.77
CA VAL A 86 27.77 10.08 -2.17
C VAL A 86 28.08 10.34 -0.72
N GLU A 87 27.57 9.49 0.15
CA GLU A 87 27.68 9.63 1.60
C GLU A 87 28.20 8.33 2.22
N VAL A 88 29.22 8.43 3.09
CA VAL A 88 29.65 7.29 3.93
C VAL A 88 28.66 7.16 5.08
N VAL A 89 28.02 6.02 5.17
CA VAL A 89 26.99 5.75 6.19
C VAL A 89 27.46 4.62 7.12
N PRO A 90 27.02 4.61 8.38
CA PRO A 90 27.28 3.44 9.23
C PRO A 90 26.62 2.19 8.64
N PRO A 91 27.18 0.99 8.86
CA PRO A 91 26.52 -0.24 8.47
C PRO A 91 25.09 -0.27 9.04
N THR A 92 24.10 -0.49 8.16
CA THR A 92 22.70 -0.50 8.58
C THR A 92 22.47 -1.72 9.48
N PRO A 93 22.12 -1.55 10.75
CA PRO A 93 21.71 -2.69 11.56
C PRO A 93 20.44 -3.27 10.92
N THR A 94 20.36 -4.58 10.86
CA THR A 94 19.11 -5.26 10.48
C THR A 94 17.99 -4.68 11.34
N PRO A 95 16.86 -4.22 10.73
CA PRO A 95 15.80 -3.59 11.50
C PRO A 95 15.34 -4.54 12.61
N ALA A 96 15.68 -4.22 13.85
CA ALA A 96 15.25 -5.01 15.01
C ALA A 96 13.75 -4.85 15.30
N THR A 97 13.13 -3.82 14.70
CA THR A 97 11.73 -3.49 14.92
C THR A 97 10.88 -4.04 13.77
N PRO A 98 9.85 -4.86 14.07
CA PRO A 98 8.93 -5.36 13.05
C PRO A 98 8.29 -4.23 12.27
N GLY A 99 8.19 -4.38 10.97
CA GLY A 99 7.43 -3.49 10.09
C GLY A 99 5.94 -3.71 10.25
N LEU A 100 5.20 -2.62 10.25
CA LEU A 100 3.75 -2.62 10.12
C LEU A 100 3.40 -1.94 8.80
N VAL A 101 2.45 -2.50 8.10
CA VAL A 101 1.95 -1.95 6.86
C VAL A 101 0.60 -1.32 7.12
N VAL A 102 0.54 -0.02 6.97
CA VAL A 102 -0.68 0.78 7.07
C VAL A 102 -1.19 1.03 5.65
N THR A 103 -2.40 0.58 5.37
CA THR A 103 -3.08 0.87 4.11
C THR A 103 -4.11 1.97 4.36
N VAL A 104 -4.01 3.04 3.61
CA VAL A 104 -4.93 4.18 3.64
C VAL A 104 -5.77 4.13 2.38
N LEU A 105 -7.08 4.21 2.51
CA LEU A 105 -8.02 4.16 1.39
C LEU A 105 -9.05 5.28 1.51
N GLY A 106 -9.49 5.78 0.35
CA GLY A 106 -10.59 6.75 0.27
C GLY A 106 -10.95 7.04 -1.18
N PRO A 107 -12.14 7.56 -1.47
CA PRO A 107 -12.52 7.95 -2.84
C PRO A 107 -11.56 8.99 -3.43
N ASN A 108 -11.11 9.93 -2.60
CA ASN A 108 -10.13 10.94 -2.93
C ASN A 108 -9.38 11.34 -1.66
N VAL A 109 -8.20 10.77 -1.42
CA VAL A 109 -7.41 11.07 -0.23
C VAL A 109 -6.78 12.45 -0.35
N THR A 110 -7.30 13.38 0.43
CA THR A 110 -6.81 14.77 0.48
C THR A 110 -5.52 14.91 1.29
N PRO A 111 -4.75 15.99 1.11
CA PRO A 111 -3.58 16.27 1.96
C PRO A 111 -3.92 16.40 3.46
N GLY A 112 -5.12 16.86 3.80
CA GLY A 112 -5.61 16.97 5.18
C GLY A 112 -5.78 15.58 5.82
N GLU A 113 -6.52 14.70 5.17
CA GLU A 113 -6.76 13.31 5.58
C GLU A 113 -5.45 12.51 5.67
N PHE A 114 -4.61 12.60 4.63
CA PHE A 114 -3.30 11.94 4.65
C PHE A 114 -2.42 12.51 5.78
N GLY A 115 -2.50 13.82 6.01
CA GLY A 115 -1.83 14.51 7.11
C GLY A 115 -2.30 14.04 8.49
N ALA A 116 -3.57 13.73 8.67
CA ALA A 116 -4.09 13.18 9.92
C ALA A 116 -3.46 11.79 10.20
N VAL A 117 -3.38 10.92 9.20
CA VAL A 117 -2.73 9.61 9.32
C VAL A 117 -1.25 9.75 9.67
N THR A 118 -0.51 10.59 8.94
CA THR A 118 0.94 10.74 9.17
C THR A 118 1.26 11.40 10.52
N ARG A 119 0.43 12.33 11.00
CA ARG A 119 0.55 12.88 12.36
C ARG A 119 0.31 11.80 13.41
N ALA A 120 -0.75 11.00 13.27
CA ALA A 120 -1.03 9.91 14.20
C ALA A 120 0.13 8.90 14.31
N ILE A 121 0.86 8.67 13.22
CA ILE A 121 2.08 7.85 13.21
C ILE A 121 3.23 8.56 13.95
N ALA A 122 3.45 9.84 13.66
CA ALA A 122 4.52 10.62 14.25
C ALA A 122 4.33 10.83 15.76
N ASP A 123 3.12 11.07 16.22
CA ASP A 123 2.79 11.34 17.63
C ASP A 123 3.10 10.17 18.56
N ILE A 124 3.15 8.95 18.05
CA ILE A 124 3.59 7.77 18.81
C ILE A 124 5.11 7.49 18.67
N GLY A 125 5.85 8.37 18.01
CA GLY A 125 7.29 8.20 17.78
C GLY A 125 7.63 7.15 16.71
N ALA A 126 6.69 6.77 15.86
CA ALA A 126 6.93 5.84 14.76
C ALA A 126 7.42 6.58 13.51
N ASN A 127 8.22 5.87 12.68
CA ASN A 127 8.71 6.38 11.41
C ASN A 127 8.01 5.70 10.23
N ILE A 128 7.86 6.44 9.14
CA ILE A 128 7.40 5.90 7.85
C ILE A 128 8.63 5.72 6.97
N ASP A 129 8.97 4.47 6.66
CA ASP A 129 10.12 4.15 5.82
C ASP A 129 9.79 4.28 4.34
N ARG A 130 8.53 3.97 3.96
CA ARG A 130 8.14 3.90 2.56
C ARG A 130 6.67 4.21 2.38
N ILE A 131 6.34 4.92 1.29
CA ILE A 131 4.96 5.17 0.87
C ILE A 131 4.82 4.74 -0.59
N VAL A 132 3.85 3.88 -0.87
CA VAL A 132 3.56 3.40 -2.22
C VAL A 132 2.09 3.60 -2.52
N ARG A 133 1.76 4.21 -3.67
CA ARG A 133 0.38 4.25 -4.13
C ARG A 133 0.01 2.93 -4.79
N LEU A 134 -1.02 2.25 -4.27
CA LEU A 134 -1.51 0.99 -4.80
C LEU A 134 -2.58 1.19 -5.88
N SER A 135 -3.47 2.17 -5.71
CA SER A 135 -4.58 2.44 -6.62
C SER A 135 -4.85 3.93 -6.80
N ARG A 136 -5.45 4.29 -7.93
CA ARG A 136 -5.94 5.65 -8.24
C ARG A 136 -7.46 5.72 -8.37
N TYR A 137 -8.09 4.65 -8.81
CA TYR A 137 -9.50 4.60 -9.13
C TYR A 137 -10.02 3.16 -9.01
N PRO A 138 -11.23 2.92 -8.56
CA PRO A 138 -12.25 3.87 -8.10
C PRO A 138 -11.95 4.44 -6.71
N VAL A 139 -11.06 3.80 -5.96
CA VAL A 139 -10.62 4.20 -4.63
C VAL A 139 -9.13 4.48 -4.68
N MET A 140 -8.71 5.64 -4.19
CA MET A 140 -7.32 5.94 -3.93
C MET A 140 -6.82 5.07 -2.78
N SER A 141 -5.65 4.43 -2.96
CA SER A 141 -5.06 3.61 -1.91
C SER A 141 -3.56 3.84 -1.84
N TYR A 142 -3.07 4.02 -0.61
CA TYR A 142 -1.65 4.13 -0.29
C TYR A 142 -1.26 3.11 0.75
N GLU A 143 -0.09 2.54 0.57
CA GLU A 143 0.56 1.65 1.53
C GLU A 143 1.75 2.38 2.16
N LEU A 144 1.79 2.44 3.49
CA LEU A 144 2.87 3.01 4.28
C LEU A 144 3.54 1.90 5.06
N LEU A 145 4.85 1.74 4.90
CA LEU A 145 5.66 0.88 5.76
C LEU A 145 6.10 1.67 6.98
N VAL A 146 5.64 1.25 8.14
CA VAL A 146 5.85 1.94 9.42
C VAL A 146 6.68 1.08 10.36
N ARG A 147 7.74 1.64 10.94
CA ARG A 147 8.58 0.98 11.94
C ARG A 147 8.19 1.43 13.35
N THR A 148 7.69 0.49 14.14
CA THR A 148 7.37 0.72 15.54
C THR A 148 7.24 -0.59 16.31
N SER A 149 7.63 -0.59 17.58
CA SER A 149 7.35 -1.67 18.53
C SER A 149 5.94 -1.57 19.14
N GLU A 150 5.27 -0.43 18.95
CA GLU A 150 4.05 -0.06 19.64
C GLU A 150 2.78 -0.31 18.78
N GLU A 151 2.63 -1.54 18.23
CA GLU A 151 1.53 -1.89 17.31
C GLU A 151 0.15 -1.47 17.83
N GLN A 152 -0.14 -1.71 19.13
CA GLN A 152 -1.44 -1.39 19.72
C GLN A 152 -1.68 0.12 19.84
N LYS A 153 -0.64 0.90 20.09
CA LYS A 153 -0.75 2.37 20.12
C LYS A 153 -0.99 2.90 18.72
N LEU A 154 -0.24 2.39 17.73
CA LEU A 154 -0.42 2.73 16.33
C LEU A 154 -1.86 2.45 15.87
N ARG A 155 -2.36 1.25 16.16
CA ARG A 155 -3.72 0.85 15.78
C ARG A 155 -4.77 1.81 16.35
N ARG A 156 -4.70 2.12 17.64
CA ARG A 156 -5.63 3.07 18.28
C ARG A 156 -5.53 4.47 17.69
N ALA A 157 -4.32 5.00 17.52
CA ALA A 157 -4.10 6.33 16.97
C ALA A 157 -4.68 6.47 15.56
N LEU A 158 -4.43 5.48 14.69
CA LEU A 158 -4.91 5.47 13.32
C LEU A 158 -6.43 5.30 13.21
N LEU A 159 -7.04 4.43 14.02
CA LEU A 159 -8.49 4.29 14.06
C LEU A 159 -9.17 5.56 14.56
N THR A 160 -8.58 6.25 15.55
CA THR A 160 -9.08 7.55 16.02
C THR A 160 -8.97 8.61 14.93
N ALA A 161 -7.85 8.68 14.21
CA ALA A 161 -7.67 9.61 13.10
C ALA A 161 -8.66 9.34 11.96
N ALA A 162 -8.86 8.08 11.57
CA ALA A 162 -9.83 7.72 10.53
C ALA A 162 -11.28 8.02 10.95
N ALA A 163 -11.63 7.85 12.22
CA ALA A 163 -12.98 8.12 12.70
C ALA A 163 -13.38 9.61 12.62
N THR A 164 -12.43 10.52 12.47
CA THR A 164 -12.69 11.95 12.27
C THR A 164 -12.84 12.35 10.80
N GLU A 165 -12.53 11.45 9.89
CA GLU A 165 -12.52 11.67 8.44
C GLU A 165 -13.49 10.68 7.76
N PRO A 166 -14.69 11.12 7.36
CA PRO A 166 -15.79 10.22 6.96
C PRO A 166 -15.50 9.37 5.71
N ASP A 167 -14.60 9.84 4.84
CA ASP A 167 -14.29 9.17 3.58
C ASP A 167 -12.94 8.42 3.64
N LEU A 168 -12.33 8.32 4.82
CA LEU A 168 -11.01 7.72 5.02
C LEU A 168 -11.09 6.41 5.80
N ASP A 169 -10.58 5.34 5.21
CA ASP A 169 -10.38 4.06 5.87
C ASP A 169 -8.91 3.75 6.07
N VAL A 170 -8.59 3.02 7.14
CA VAL A 170 -7.25 2.53 7.41
C VAL A 170 -7.24 1.06 7.78
N ALA A 171 -6.31 0.31 7.23
CA ALA A 171 -6.04 -1.08 7.59
C ALA A 171 -4.59 -1.23 8.04
N ILE A 172 -4.35 -2.09 9.05
CA ILE A 172 -3.02 -2.31 9.62
C ILE A 172 -2.71 -3.80 9.61
N GLN A 173 -1.57 -4.15 9.05
CA GLN A 173 -1.09 -5.53 8.96
C GLN A 173 0.39 -5.58 9.37
N ARG A 174 0.85 -6.72 9.86
CA ARG A 174 2.28 -6.96 10.07
C ARG A 174 2.98 -7.20 8.73
N GLU A 175 4.15 -6.60 8.56
CA GLU A 175 5.03 -6.92 7.43
C GLU A 175 5.45 -8.40 7.50
N GLY A 176 5.64 -9.03 6.35
CA GLY A 176 6.19 -10.38 6.27
C GLY A 176 5.59 -11.22 5.13
N LEU A 177 6.14 -12.41 4.96
CA LEU A 177 5.76 -13.34 3.90
C LEU A 177 4.28 -13.77 4.00
N GLY A 178 3.71 -13.79 5.20
CA GLY A 178 2.29 -14.12 5.43
C GLY A 178 1.30 -13.17 4.72
N ARG A 179 1.70 -11.94 4.37
CA ARG A 179 0.86 -11.02 3.58
C ARG A 179 0.65 -11.50 2.14
N ARG A 180 1.63 -12.22 1.58
CA ARG A 180 1.62 -12.74 0.20
C ARG A 180 1.11 -14.17 0.11
N ALA A 181 0.80 -14.81 1.24
CA ALA A 181 0.27 -16.17 1.26
C ALA A 181 -1.13 -16.22 0.64
N LYS A 182 -1.47 -17.33 -0.03
CA LYS A 182 -2.82 -17.60 -0.51
C LYS A 182 -3.79 -17.60 0.68
N ARG A 183 -4.92 -16.93 0.54
CA ARG A 183 -5.96 -16.81 1.57
C ARG A 183 -7.31 -17.19 0.98
N LEU A 184 -8.18 -17.69 1.84
CA LEU A 184 -9.59 -17.76 1.52
C LEU A 184 -10.17 -16.35 1.67
N VAL A 185 -10.80 -15.86 0.61
CA VAL A 185 -11.54 -14.61 0.63
C VAL A 185 -13.01 -14.94 0.59
N VAL A 186 -13.74 -14.51 1.60
CA VAL A 186 -15.21 -14.63 1.68
C VAL A 186 -15.78 -13.23 1.50
N LEU A 187 -16.71 -13.12 0.57
CA LEU A 187 -17.36 -11.84 0.23
C LEU A 187 -18.86 -11.98 0.48
N ASP A 188 -19.43 -10.96 1.07
CA ASP A 188 -20.87 -10.74 1.00
C ASP A 188 -21.24 -10.20 -0.37
N VAL A 189 -22.48 -10.38 -0.78
CA VAL A 189 -22.94 -10.01 -2.12
C VAL A 189 -23.76 -8.73 -2.10
N ASP A 190 -24.87 -8.72 -1.37
CA ASP A 190 -25.78 -7.59 -1.32
C ASP A 190 -25.12 -6.40 -0.60
N SER A 191 -25.29 -5.20 -1.14
CA SER A 191 -24.66 -3.96 -0.62
C SER A 191 -23.12 -4.02 -0.44
N THR A 192 -22.47 -5.11 -0.91
CA THR A 192 -21.02 -5.32 -0.84
C THR A 192 -20.40 -5.53 -2.22
N LEU A 193 -20.60 -6.69 -2.86
CA LEU A 193 -20.11 -6.97 -4.22
C LEU A 193 -20.96 -6.24 -5.28
N ILE A 194 -22.22 -6.05 -4.97
CA ILE A 194 -23.20 -5.26 -5.70
C ILE A 194 -23.70 -4.11 -4.81
N GLN A 195 -24.21 -3.05 -5.43
CA GLN A 195 -24.75 -1.88 -4.72
C GLN A 195 -26.20 -2.06 -4.30
N ASP A 196 -26.85 -3.11 -4.80
CA ASP A 196 -28.26 -3.36 -4.66
C ASP A 196 -28.52 -4.52 -3.69
N GLU A 197 -29.74 -4.60 -3.17
CA GLU A 197 -30.28 -5.75 -2.46
C GLU A 197 -31.07 -6.59 -3.48
N VAL A 198 -30.66 -7.84 -3.72
CA VAL A 198 -31.30 -8.70 -4.73
C VAL A 198 -32.79 -8.90 -4.45
N ILE A 199 -33.15 -9.07 -3.16
CA ILE A 199 -34.55 -9.25 -2.79
C ILE A 199 -35.41 -8.02 -3.09
N GLU A 200 -34.85 -6.81 -3.03
CA GLU A 200 -35.54 -5.58 -3.39
C GLU A 200 -35.71 -5.44 -4.90
N LEU A 201 -34.71 -5.86 -5.69
CA LEU A 201 -34.84 -5.90 -7.16
C LEU A 201 -35.96 -6.85 -7.60
N LEU A 202 -36.07 -8.02 -6.96
CA LEU A 202 -37.15 -8.96 -7.21
C LEU A 202 -38.53 -8.43 -6.75
N ALA A 203 -38.56 -7.75 -5.60
CA ALA A 203 -39.76 -7.12 -5.07
C ALA A 203 -40.29 -6.00 -6.00
N ALA A 204 -39.37 -5.28 -6.64
CA ALA A 204 -39.75 -4.29 -7.65
C ALA A 204 -40.43 -4.94 -8.88
N GLU A 205 -39.98 -6.13 -9.29
CA GLU A 205 -40.63 -6.91 -10.35
C GLU A 205 -42.01 -7.48 -9.92
N ALA A 206 -42.13 -7.81 -8.62
CA ALA A 206 -43.41 -8.28 -8.04
C ALA A 206 -44.40 -7.14 -7.69
N GLY A 207 -43.97 -5.87 -7.76
CA GLY A 207 -44.76 -4.72 -7.38
C GLY A 207 -44.95 -4.53 -5.85
N CYS A 208 -44.14 -5.19 -5.04
CA CYS A 208 -44.19 -5.15 -3.55
C CYS A 208 -42.88 -4.56 -2.89
N LEU A 209 -42.17 -3.71 -3.63
CA LEU A 209 -40.89 -3.15 -3.17
C LEU A 209 -41.02 -2.40 -1.84
N ALA A 210 -42.09 -1.62 -1.67
CA ALA A 210 -42.24 -0.79 -0.47
C ALA A 210 -42.41 -1.65 0.81
N GLU A 211 -43.19 -2.74 0.70
CA GLU A 211 -43.42 -3.67 1.80
C GLU A 211 -42.13 -4.43 2.16
N VAL A 212 -41.43 -4.95 1.15
CA VAL A 212 -40.17 -5.68 1.37
C VAL A 212 -39.12 -4.78 1.98
N LYS A 213 -39.00 -3.54 1.51
CA LYS A 213 -38.04 -2.57 2.03
C LYS A 213 -38.30 -2.22 3.49
N ALA A 214 -39.57 -1.94 3.84
CA ALA A 214 -39.94 -1.67 5.23
C ALA A 214 -39.58 -2.83 6.19
N MET A 215 -39.76 -4.09 5.72
CA MET A 215 -39.38 -5.27 6.50
C MET A 215 -37.86 -5.44 6.60
N THR A 216 -37.13 -5.11 5.56
CA THR A 216 -35.65 -5.13 5.57
C THR A 216 -35.12 -4.11 6.58
N ASP A 217 -35.62 -2.87 6.53
CA ASP A 217 -35.22 -1.81 7.44
C ASP A 217 -35.51 -2.17 8.91
N ALA A 218 -36.68 -2.72 9.21
CA ALA A 218 -37.08 -3.16 10.55
C ALA A 218 -36.24 -4.35 11.04
N ALA A 219 -35.87 -5.30 10.15
CA ALA A 219 -34.99 -6.40 10.50
C ALA A 219 -33.56 -5.92 10.80
N MET A 220 -33.04 -4.99 10.00
CA MET A 220 -31.73 -4.37 10.23
C MET A 220 -31.69 -3.53 11.52
N ALA A 221 -32.78 -2.89 11.90
CA ALA A 221 -32.93 -2.21 13.18
C ALA A 221 -33.05 -3.17 14.39
N GLY A 222 -33.12 -4.49 14.14
CA GLY A 222 -33.30 -5.50 15.19
C GLY A 222 -34.71 -5.58 15.77
N GLU A 223 -35.70 -4.98 15.09
CA GLU A 223 -37.09 -4.96 15.51
C GLU A 223 -37.86 -6.24 15.14
N LEU A 224 -37.34 -6.96 14.12
CA LEU A 224 -37.91 -8.22 13.65
C LEU A 224 -36.87 -9.34 13.70
N ASP A 225 -37.37 -10.56 14.03
CA ASP A 225 -36.56 -11.76 13.89
C ASP A 225 -36.19 -12.00 12.42
N PHE A 226 -34.91 -12.30 12.16
CA PHE A 226 -34.38 -12.45 10.80
C PHE A 226 -35.11 -13.53 10.01
N GLU A 227 -35.32 -14.71 10.59
CA GLU A 227 -35.95 -15.84 9.91
C GLU A 227 -37.40 -15.53 9.54
N ALA A 228 -38.16 -14.98 10.50
CA ALA A 228 -39.56 -14.59 10.27
C ALA A 228 -39.67 -13.50 9.20
N SER A 229 -38.81 -12.49 9.26
CA SER A 229 -38.75 -11.42 8.27
C SER A 229 -38.39 -11.94 6.87
N LEU A 230 -37.40 -12.84 6.77
CA LEU A 230 -37.01 -13.42 5.49
C LEU A 230 -38.16 -14.25 4.86
N ARG A 231 -38.84 -15.08 5.67
CA ARG A 231 -39.98 -15.88 5.19
C ARG A 231 -41.10 -15.01 4.65
N GLU A 232 -41.43 -13.92 5.33
CA GLU A 232 -42.49 -13.01 4.90
C GLU A 232 -42.13 -12.25 3.63
N ARG A 233 -40.89 -11.76 3.53
CA ARG A 233 -40.39 -11.12 2.30
C ARG A 233 -40.44 -12.06 1.10
N VAL A 234 -40.00 -13.32 1.28
CA VAL A 234 -40.07 -14.33 0.20
C VAL A 234 -41.51 -14.64 -0.17
N ARG A 235 -42.44 -14.69 0.79
CA ARG A 235 -43.86 -14.92 0.54
C ARG A 235 -44.49 -13.84 -0.36
N LEU A 236 -44.06 -12.59 -0.22
CA LEU A 236 -44.49 -11.49 -1.06
C LEU A 236 -44.04 -11.62 -2.52
N LEU A 237 -42.98 -12.39 -2.80
CA LEU A 237 -42.49 -12.68 -4.13
C LEU A 237 -43.23 -13.85 -4.82
N ALA A 238 -44.20 -14.47 -4.16
CA ALA A 238 -44.92 -15.62 -4.70
C ALA A 238 -45.68 -15.26 -5.99
N GLY A 239 -45.50 -16.08 -7.00
CA GLY A 239 -46.14 -15.88 -8.32
C GLY A 239 -45.27 -15.10 -9.32
N LEU A 240 -44.05 -14.69 -8.97
CA LEU A 240 -43.08 -14.18 -9.93
C LEU A 240 -42.77 -15.24 -11.00
N ASP A 241 -42.71 -14.80 -12.25
CA ASP A 241 -42.19 -15.63 -13.35
C ASP A 241 -40.64 -15.77 -13.22
N VAL A 242 -40.11 -16.82 -13.85
CA VAL A 242 -38.65 -17.09 -13.82
C VAL A 242 -37.87 -16.00 -14.57
N GLU A 243 -38.48 -15.37 -15.55
CA GLU A 243 -37.92 -14.27 -16.33
C GLU A 243 -37.70 -12.99 -15.48
N ALA A 244 -38.39 -12.89 -14.36
CA ALA A 244 -38.17 -11.78 -13.40
C ALA A 244 -36.72 -11.78 -12.84
N VAL A 245 -36.08 -12.95 -12.75
CA VAL A 245 -34.66 -13.05 -12.35
C VAL A 245 -33.76 -12.37 -13.39
N ASP A 246 -34.01 -12.61 -14.68
CA ASP A 246 -33.23 -11.98 -15.75
C ASP A 246 -33.46 -10.46 -15.79
N ARG A 247 -34.69 -10.01 -15.52
CA ARG A 247 -35.01 -8.58 -15.45
C ARG A 247 -34.36 -7.91 -14.23
N ALA A 248 -34.32 -8.57 -13.09
CA ALA A 248 -33.60 -8.09 -11.90
C ALA A 248 -32.11 -8.06 -12.15
N TRP A 249 -31.55 -9.12 -12.74
CA TRP A 249 -30.15 -9.17 -13.13
C TRP A 249 -29.74 -8.01 -14.05
N ALA A 250 -30.55 -7.66 -15.02
CA ALA A 250 -30.29 -6.54 -15.96
C ALA A 250 -30.21 -5.17 -15.25
N LYS A 251 -30.81 -5.04 -14.07
CA LYS A 251 -30.83 -3.81 -13.25
C LYS A 251 -29.71 -3.76 -12.22
N LEU A 252 -29.03 -4.89 -11.98
CA LEU A 252 -28.01 -5.04 -10.96
C LEU A 252 -26.79 -4.17 -11.26
N ARG A 253 -26.30 -3.46 -10.24
CA ARG A 253 -25.15 -2.58 -10.33
C ARG A 253 -24.00 -3.14 -9.49
N TYR A 254 -22.87 -3.42 -10.13
CA TYR A 254 -21.68 -3.83 -9.41
C TYR A 254 -21.09 -2.66 -8.62
N THR A 255 -20.55 -2.97 -7.45
CA THR A 255 -19.72 -2.02 -6.71
C THR A 255 -18.49 -1.65 -7.54
N PRO A 256 -18.13 -0.35 -7.63
CA PRO A 256 -16.95 0.09 -8.36
C PRO A 256 -15.69 -0.66 -7.92
N GLY A 257 -14.99 -1.28 -8.87
CA GLY A 257 -13.80 -2.09 -8.59
C GLY A 257 -14.05 -3.59 -8.36
N ALA A 258 -15.28 -4.04 -8.13
CA ALA A 258 -15.61 -5.45 -7.85
C ALA A 258 -15.07 -6.42 -8.92
N ALA A 259 -15.28 -6.13 -10.19
CA ALA A 259 -14.79 -6.97 -11.29
C ALA A 259 -13.25 -7.03 -11.36
N THR A 260 -12.56 -5.93 -11.05
CA THR A 260 -11.10 -5.87 -10.97
C THR A 260 -10.60 -6.68 -9.78
N PHE A 261 -11.25 -6.52 -8.63
CA PHE A 261 -10.92 -7.26 -7.41
C PHE A 261 -11.03 -8.78 -7.62
N LEU A 262 -12.15 -9.26 -8.15
CA LEU A 262 -12.36 -10.69 -8.42
C LEU A 262 -11.34 -11.26 -9.43
N ARG A 263 -10.96 -10.48 -10.45
CA ARG A 263 -9.89 -10.89 -11.39
C ARG A 263 -8.52 -10.98 -10.72
N THR A 264 -8.25 -10.12 -9.75
CA THR A 264 -6.96 -10.11 -9.02
C THR A 264 -6.86 -11.28 -8.05
N LEU A 265 -7.99 -11.80 -7.54
CA LEU A 265 -8.03 -12.94 -6.64
C LEU A 265 -7.85 -14.31 -7.36
N ARG A 266 -8.04 -14.37 -8.67
CA ARG A 266 -7.83 -15.58 -9.50
C ARG A 266 -6.36 -15.78 -9.83
#